data_d3b6e65a929bbcb5304f4253c5a98d45
#
_entry.id   d3b6e65a929bbcb5304f4253c5a98d45
#
_cell.length_a   1.000
_cell.length_b   1.000
_cell.length_c   1.000
_cell.angle_alpha   90.00
_cell.angle_beta   90.00
_cell.angle_gamma   90.00
#
_symmetry.space_group_name_H-M   'P 1'
#
loop_
_entity.id
_entity.type
_entity.pdbx_description
1 polymer ?
#
loop_
_entity_poly.entity_id
_entity_poly.type
_entity_poly.pdbx_seq_one_letter_code
_entity_poly.pdbx_strand_id
1 'polypeptide(L)'
;MTDQSWEILSNQFVAVAGLLYFLALISILVEWASLRRLPAEEVVTTGRTAMFGRLGLILTGMAVVAHFVALVGRGMAADPNRVPWGNMYEFTLSGTFVVAGAFLLLRSRLGLAWMGPIVVTLVLSLLMVDVIWLHEPVAPLTEALFSPWLVIHVVSAILATGAFTLAGICSALYLVKDRARPRQTGYLARVPPPAVLDRVSYRLHSFGFPIWTFAVLITGPIWAHQAWSSYWNWDPKEVWAFITWVVYAAYLHARSTAGWKGRNAAIVALVALATLWFNFIGINFFSSTSQHSYASGAARIETRG
;
A
#
# COMPACT_ATOMS: atom_id res chain seq x y z
N MET A 1 -7.86 23.39 -19.17
CA MET A 1 -6.44 23.34 -18.74
C MET A 1 -5.69 22.57 -19.80
N THR A 2 -4.46 22.94 -20.09
CA THR A 2 -3.57 22.17 -20.99
C THR A 2 -2.99 20.96 -20.24
N ASP A 3 -2.49 19.96 -20.95
CA ASP A 3 -1.87 18.77 -20.34
C ASP A 3 -0.72 19.16 -19.41
N GLN A 4 0.11 20.13 -19.85
CA GLN A 4 1.18 20.70 -19.02
C GLN A 4 0.66 21.34 -17.73
N SER A 5 -0.49 22.04 -17.77
CA SER A 5 -1.07 22.63 -16.57
C SER A 5 -1.61 21.57 -15.60
N TRP A 6 -2.10 20.44 -16.10
CA TRP A 6 -2.52 19.30 -15.30
C TRP A 6 -1.32 18.58 -14.65
N GLU A 7 -0.22 18.42 -15.37
CA GLU A 7 1.01 17.83 -14.81
C GLU A 7 1.61 18.72 -13.70
N ILE A 8 1.66 20.03 -13.92
CA ILE A 8 2.10 21.00 -12.89
C ILE A 8 1.20 20.91 -11.65
N LEU A 9 -0.13 20.86 -11.83
CA LEU A 9 -1.09 20.69 -10.75
C LEU A 9 -0.80 19.40 -9.97
N SER A 10 -0.63 18.28 -10.68
CA SER A 10 -0.30 16.99 -10.06
C SER A 10 0.94 17.10 -9.17
N ASN A 11 2.04 17.62 -9.71
CA ASN A 11 3.32 17.74 -9.00
C ASN A 11 3.19 18.65 -7.75
N GLN A 12 2.45 19.76 -7.87
CA GLN A 12 2.17 20.65 -6.73
C GLN A 12 1.36 19.94 -5.65
N PHE A 13 0.33 19.17 -6.02
CA PHE A 13 -0.51 18.48 -5.06
C PHE A 13 0.17 17.25 -4.44
N VAL A 14 1.12 16.60 -5.11
CA VAL A 14 2.02 15.60 -4.49
C VAL A 14 2.86 16.27 -3.40
N ALA A 15 3.45 17.44 -3.66
CA ALA A 15 4.23 18.18 -2.67
C ALA A 15 3.34 18.62 -1.47
N VAL A 16 2.13 19.12 -1.74
CA VAL A 16 1.15 19.47 -0.69
C VAL A 16 0.77 18.25 0.14
N ALA A 17 0.49 17.10 -0.50
CA ALA A 17 0.18 15.86 0.19
C ALA A 17 1.35 15.40 1.08
N GLY A 18 2.58 15.43 0.57
CA GLY A 18 3.79 15.11 1.33
C GLY A 18 3.95 15.99 2.57
N LEU A 19 3.79 17.32 2.42
CA LEU A 19 3.83 18.26 3.54
C LEU A 19 2.74 17.97 4.58
N LEU A 20 1.51 17.72 4.13
CA LEU A 20 0.39 17.42 5.02
C LEU A 20 0.58 16.08 5.76
N TYR A 21 1.09 15.03 5.09
CA TYR A 21 1.45 13.78 5.76
C TYR A 21 2.58 13.98 6.77
N PHE A 22 3.58 14.80 6.46
CA PHE A 22 4.66 15.12 7.39
C PHE A 22 4.14 15.85 8.64
N LEU A 23 3.31 16.87 8.48
CA LEU A 23 2.69 17.59 9.60
C LEU A 23 1.74 16.68 10.40
N ALA A 24 1.00 15.80 9.72
CA ALA A 24 0.18 14.78 10.34
C ALA A 24 1.01 13.84 11.21
N LEU A 25 2.14 13.36 10.69
CA LEU A 25 3.06 12.50 11.41
C LEU A 25 3.61 13.18 12.67
N ILE A 26 4.06 14.43 12.56
CA ILE A 26 4.53 15.20 13.72
C ILE A 26 3.41 15.29 14.77
N SER A 27 2.19 15.66 14.36
CA SER A 27 1.05 15.78 15.26
C SER A 27 0.74 14.46 15.98
N ILE A 28 0.73 13.35 15.24
CA ILE A 28 0.52 12.01 15.79
C ILE A 28 1.64 11.62 16.76
N LEU A 29 2.90 11.91 16.41
CA LEU A 29 4.05 11.61 17.27
C LEU A 29 4.03 12.43 18.56
N VAL A 30 3.61 13.71 18.51
CA VAL A 30 3.42 14.55 19.71
C VAL A 30 2.33 13.98 20.61
N GLU A 31 1.20 13.56 20.05
CA GLU A 31 0.16 12.85 20.80
C GLU A 31 0.74 11.61 21.50
N TRP A 32 1.39 10.73 20.73
CA TRP A 32 1.95 9.47 21.26
C TRP A 32 3.07 9.70 22.28
N ALA A 33 3.91 10.72 22.09
CA ALA A 33 4.94 11.10 23.05
C ALA A 33 4.33 11.56 24.37
N SER A 34 3.22 12.30 24.32
CA SER A 34 2.47 12.72 25.52
C SER A 34 1.79 11.53 26.22
N LEU A 35 1.21 10.62 25.44
CA LEU A 35 0.52 9.43 25.95
C LEU A 35 1.46 8.35 26.52
N ARG A 36 2.75 8.35 26.15
CA ARG A 36 3.66 7.24 26.51
C ARG A 36 3.87 7.06 28.01
N ARG A 37 3.65 8.10 28.80
CA ARG A 37 3.83 8.11 30.27
C ARG A 37 2.55 7.76 31.02
N LEU A 38 1.41 7.78 30.34
CA LEU A 38 0.10 7.48 30.92
C LEU A 38 -0.21 5.99 30.80
N PRO A 39 -0.99 5.44 31.75
CA PRO A 39 -1.51 4.08 31.63
C PRO A 39 -2.25 3.89 30.30
N ALA A 40 -2.16 2.69 29.75
CA ALA A 40 -2.77 2.39 28.43
C ALA A 40 -4.30 2.50 28.44
N GLU A 41 -4.92 2.26 29.59
CA GLU A 41 -6.37 2.33 29.80
C GLU A 41 -6.88 3.77 29.86
N GLU A 42 -5.99 4.74 30.11
CA GLU A 42 -6.38 6.15 30.21
C GLU A 42 -6.70 6.71 28.81
N VAL A 43 -7.96 7.08 28.64
CA VAL A 43 -8.47 7.72 27.41
C VAL A 43 -8.43 9.23 27.58
N VAL A 44 -7.54 9.88 26.84
CA VAL A 44 -7.41 11.34 26.85
C VAL A 44 -8.30 11.94 25.74
N THR A 45 -9.43 12.53 26.17
CA THR A 45 -10.42 13.11 25.23
C THR A 45 -10.34 14.63 25.13
N THR A 46 -9.60 15.29 26.02
CA THR A 46 -9.51 16.76 26.15
C THR A 46 -8.06 17.21 26.28
N GLY A 47 -7.85 18.52 26.21
CA GLY A 47 -6.54 19.12 26.36
C GLY A 47 -5.63 19.01 25.13
N ARG A 48 -4.36 19.39 25.28
CA ARG A 48 -3.38 19.46 24.17
C ARG A 48 -3.14 18.12 23.50
N THR A 49 -3.07 17.04 24.25
CA THR A 49 -2.84 15.68 23.71
C THR A 49 -3.95 15.27 22.74
N ALA A 50 -5.22 15.43 23.15
CA ALA A 50 -6.35 15.12 22.28
C ALA A 50 -6.44 16.06 21.07
N MET A 51 -6.03 17.32 21.23
CA MET A 51 -5.94 18.28 20.13
C MET A 51 -4.95 17.80 19.06
N PHE A 52 -3.74 17.36 19.45
CA PHE A 52 -2.76 16.83 18.50
C PHE A 52 -3.23 15.56 17.80
N GLY A 53 -3.93 14.66 18.48
CA GLY A 53 -4.52 13.47 17.87
C GLY A 53 -5.58 13.81 16.81
N ARG A 54 -6.47 14.78 17.11
CA ARG A 54 -7.47 15.27 16.16
C ARG A 54 -6.81 15.98 14.98
N LEU A 55 -5.82 16.83 15.25
CA LEU A 55 -5.06 17.54 14.21
C LEU A 55 -4.37 16.55 13.27
N GLY A 56 -3.69 15.53 13.82
CA GLY A 56 -3.06 14.48 13.03
C GLY A 56 -4.06 13.75 12.12
N LEU A 57 -5.26 13.46 12.62
CA LEU A 57 -6.31 12.83 11.82
C LEU A 57 -6.83 13.75 10.71
N ILE A 58 -7.09 15.02 11.02
CA ILE A 58 -7.57 16.01 10.04
C ILE A 58 -6.52 16.22 8.95
N LEU A 59 -5.26 16.42 9.34
CA LEU A 59 -4.14 16.57 8.40
C LEU A 59 -3.96 15.34 7.51
N THR A 60 -4.11 14.12 8.06
CA THR A 60 -4.09 12.89 7.25
C THR A 60 -5.24 12.87 6.26
N GLY A 61 -6.44 13.28 6.65
CA GLY A 61 -7.58 13.40 5.75
C GLY A 61 -7.36 14.40 4.62
N MET A 62 -6.84 15.59 4.95
CA MET A 62 -6.48 16.61 3.96
C MET A 62 -5.37 16.12 3.01
N ALA A 63 -4.38 15.41 3.55
CA ALA A 63 -3.32 14.79 2.74
C ALA A 63 -3.89 13.79 1.74
N VAL A 64 -4.83 12.93 2.14
CA VAL A 64 -5.50 11.98 1.24
C VAL A 64 -6.29 12.71 0.15
N VAL A 65 -6.96 13.80 0.47
CA VAL A 65 -7.67 14.63 -0.54
C VAL A 65 -6.68 15.25 -1.53
N ALA A 66 -5.60 15.86 -1.03
CA ALA A 66 -4.56 16.43 -1.90
C ALA A 66 -3.91 15.35 -2.78
N HIS A 67 -3.65 14.18 -2.23
CA HIS A 67 -3.11 13.04 -2.94
C HIS A 67 -4.07 12.55 -4.06
N PHE A 68 -5.36 12.52 -3.80
CA PHE A 68 -6.36 12.22 -4.81
C PHE A 68 -6.36 13.26 -5.95
N VAL A 69 -6.28 14.56 -5.62
CA VAL A 69 -6.18 15.62 -6.64
C VAL A 69 -4.92 15.46 -7.49
N ALA A 70 -3.79 15.07 -6.87
CA ALA A 70 -2.56 14.76 -7.60
C ALA A 70 -2.74 13.62 -8.60
N LEU A 71 -3.43 12.53 -8.21
CA LEU A 71 -3.72 11.40 -9.09
C LEU A 71 -4.65 11.81 -10.25
N VAL A 72 -5.69 12.60 -9.96
CA VAL A 72 -6.56 13.14 -11.01
C VAL A 72 -5.78 14.02 -11.98
N GLY A 73 -4.95 14.94 -11.46
CA GLY A 73 -4.08 15.79 -12.28
C GLY A 73 -3.16 14.97 -13.18
N ARG A 74 -2.57 13.89 -12.65
CA ARG A 74 -1.69 12.99 -13.40
C ARG A 74 -2.43 12.27 -14.53
N GLY A 75 -3.64 11.78 -14.26
CA GLY A 75 -4.47 11.12 -15.24
C GLY A 75 -4.97 12.05 -16.36
N MET A 76 -5.27 13.30 -15.99
CA MET A 76 -5.73 14.33 -16.92
C MET A 76 -4.59 14.95 -17.74
N ALA A 77 -3.35 14.83 -17.29
CA ALA A 77 -2.16 15.29 -18.03
C ALA A 77 -1.76 14.33 -19.17
N ALA A 78 -2.33 13.13 -19.21
CA ALA A 78 -2.04 12.16 -20.26
C ALA A 78 -2.92 12.40 -21.50
N ASP A 79 -2.35 12.22 -22.69
CA ASP A 79 -3.07 12.25 -23.95
C ASP A 79 -3.03 10.86 -24.62
N PRO A 80 -4.20 10.21 -24.78
CA PRO A 80 -5.51 10.55 -24.21
C PRO A 80 -5.55 10.37 -22.67
N ASN A 81 -6.51 11.07 -22.02
CA ASN A 81 -6.70 10.98 -20.58
C ASN A 81 -6.85 9.53 -20.12
N ARG A 82 -6.16 9.17 -19.03
CA ARG A 82 -6.11 7.80 -18.52
C ARG A 82 -5.98 7.73 -17.03
N VAL A 83 -6.20 6.56 -16.48
CA VAL A 83 -5.84 6.29 -15.08
C VAL A 83 -4.31 6.24 -14.94
N PRO A 84 -3.71 6.85 -13.90
CA PRO A 84 -2.26 6.97 -13.77
C PRO A 84 -1.61 5.67 -13.28
N TRP A 85 -1.32 4.75 -14.21
CA TRP A 85 -0.67 3.45 -13.95
C TRP A 85 0.34 3.06 -15.03
N GLY A 86 0.86 4.03 -15.78
CA GLY A 86 1.75 3.78 -16.91
C GLY A 86 3.21 3.51 -16.52
N ASN A 87 3.62 3.84 -15.29
CA ASN A 87 4.98 3.65 -14.80
C ASN A 87 5.00 3.38 -13.29
N MET A 88 6.20 3.13 -12.74
CA MET A 88 6.38 2.83 -11.31
C MET A 88 5.99 3.99 -10.40
N TYR A 89 6.24 5.24 -10.83
CA TYR A 89 5.81 6.44 -10.11
C TYR A 89 4.29 6.48 -9.95
N GLU A 90 3.55 6.37 -11.04
CA GLU A 90 2.09 6.42 -11.03
C GLU A 90 1.47 5.28 -10.21
N PHE A 91 2.08 4.09 -10.29
CA PHE A 91 1.62 2.94 -9.52
C PHE A 91 1.87 3.10 -8.02
N THR A 92 3.06 3.57 -7.62
CA THR A 92 3.41 3.79 -6.21
C THR A 92 2.57 4.91 -5.61
N LEU A 93 2.36 5.98 -6.37
CA LEU A 93 1.47 7.07 -6.00
C LEU A 93 0.03 6.56 -5.74
N SER A 94 -0.52 5.73 -6.63
CA SER A 94 -1.84 5.13 -6.46
C SER A 94 -1.89 4.17 -5.27
N GLY A 95 -0.86 3.35 -5.09
CA GLY A 95 -0.78 2.39 -3.98
C GLY A 95 -0.74 3.05 -2.61
N THR A 96 0.07 4.10 -2.45
CA THR A 96 0.17 4.86 -1.20
C THR A 96 -1.13 5.61 -0.88
N PHE A 97 -1.82 6.14 -1.89
CA PHE A 97 -3.16 6.71 -1.74
C PHE A 97 -4.16 5.67 -1.21
N VAL A 98 -4.18 4.47 -1.78
CA VAL A 98 -5.10 3.39 -1.34
C VAL A 98 -4.80 2.96 0.08
N VAL A 99 -3.54 2.80 0.48
CA VAL A 99 -3.16 2.45 1.86
C VAL A 99 -3.63 3.52 2.85
N ALA A 100 -3.38 4.80 2.56
CA ALA A 100 -3.81 5.91 3.41
C ALA A 100 -5.34 6.02 3.49
N GLY A 101 -6.04 5.90 2.37
CA GLY A 101 -7.49 5.93 2.28
C GLY A 101 -8.13 4.75 3.01
N ALA A 102 -7.62 3.53 2.81
CA ALA A 102 -8.09 2.33 3.51
C ALA A 102 -7.90 2.47 5.03
N PHE A 103 -6.75 2.99 5.48
CA PHE A 103 -6.53 3.26 6.89
C PHE A 103 -7.59 4.21 7.47
N LEU A 104 -7.86 5.34 6.82
CA LEU A 104 -8.88 6.30 7.28
C LEU A 104 -10.28 5.67 7.34
N LEU A 105 -10.67 4.93 6.30
CA LEU A 105 -11.99 4.29 6.20
C LEU A 105 -12.19 3.17 7.23
N LEU A 106 -11.14 2.40 7.49
CA LEU A 106 -11.20 1.24 8.38
C LEU A 106 -10.83 1.58 9.83
N ARG A 107 -10.23 2.75 10.08
CA ARG A 107 -9.71 3.15 11.39
C ARG A 107 -10.72 3.01 12.52
N SER A 108 -11.94 3.48 12.33
CA SER A 108 -13.00 3.39 13.34
C SER A 108 -13.66 2.01 13.38
N ARG A 109 -13.90 1.40 12.22
CA ARG A 109 -14.59 0.10 12.12
C ARG A 109 -13.78 -1.06 12.69
N LEU A 110 -12.47 -1.02 12.53
CA LEU A 110 -11.55 -2.07 12.97
C LEU A 110 -10.71 -1.67 14.20
N GLY A 111 -10.93 -0.47 14.76
CA GLY A 111 -10.16 0.02 15.90
C GLY A 111 -8.67 0.22 15.62
N LEU A 112 -8.31 0.73 14.42
CA LEU A 112 -6.93 0.86 13.95
C LEU A 112 -6.25 2.19 14.34
N ALA A 113 -6.81 2.96 15.29
CA ALA A 113 -6.26 4.27 15.65
C ALA A 113 -4.78 4.19 16.08
N TRP A 114 -4.40 3.12 16.78
CA TRP A 114 -3.03 2.83 17.20
C TRP A 114 -2.05 2.62 16.03
N MET A 115 -2.55 2.32 14.83
CA MET A 115 -1.74 2.09 13.64
C MET A 115 -1.31 3.40 12.95
N GLY A 116 -1.92 4.53 13.32
CA GLY A 116 -1.70 5.84 12.71
C GLY A 116 -0.22 6.21 12.51
N PRO A 117 0.63 6.17 13.55
CA PRO A 117 2.05 6.50 13.41
C PRO A 117 2.76 5.64 12.35
N ILE A 118 2.46 4.33 12.31
CA ILE A 118 3.10 3.38 11.40
C ILE A 118 2.65 3.63 9.96
N VAL A 119 1.33 3.73 9.75
CA VAL A 119 0.77 3.90 8.40
C VAL A 119 1.19 5.23 7.79
N VAL A 120 1.11 6.34 8.55
CA VAL A 120 1.49 7.66 8.04
C VAL A 120 3.00 7.71 7.77
N THR A 121 3.84 7.08 8.60
CA THR A 121 5.28 6.94 8.32
C THR A 121 5.52 6.14 7.03
N LEU A 122 4.87 5.00 6.87
CA LEU A 122 4.99 4.16 5.67
C LEU A 122 4.60 4.93 4.40
N VAL A 123 3.42 5.56 4.42
CA VAL A 123 2.90 6.33 3.28
C VAL A 123 3.83 7.48 2.94
N LEU A 124 4.26 8.27 3.93
CA LEU A 124 5.19 9.38 3.72
C LEU A 124 6.54 8.90 3.17
N SER A 125 7.10 7.82 3.74
CA SER A 125 8.38 7.28 3.28
C SER A 125 8.30 6.78 1.83
N LEU A 126 7.24 6.04 1.48
CA LEU A 126 7.05 5.57 0.12
C LEU A 126 6.77 6.72 -0.85
N LEU A 127 6.01 7.74 -0.44
CA LEU A 127 5.79 8.93 -1.26
C LEU A 127 7.09 9.72 -1.49
N MET A 128 7.98 9.78 -0.51
CA MET A 128 9.31 10.41 -0.68
C MET A 128 10.21 9.61 -1.61
N VAL A 129 10.22 8.26 -1.48
CA VAL A 129 10.91 7.38 -2.43
C VAL A 129 10.38 7.62 -3.84
N ASP A 130 9.08 7.70 -3.97
CA ASP A 130 8.38 7.90 -5.24
C ASP A 130 8.81 9.21 -5.92
N VAL A 131 8.79 10.31 -5.19
CA VAL A 131 9.16 11.64 -5.71
C VAL A 131 10.64 11.75 -6.02
N ILE A 132 11.52 11.14 -5.20
CA ILE A 132 12.98 11.33 -5.31
C ILE A 132 13.60 10.39 -6.36
N TRP A 133 13.12 9.15 -6.45
CA TRP A 133 13.78 8.12 -7.26
C TRP A 133 12.92 7.54 -8.38
N LEU A 134 11.59 7.65 -8.29
CA LEU A 134 10.68 7.04 -9.28
C LEU A 134 9.98 8.09 -10.16
N HIS A 135 10.17 9.38 -9.91
CA HIS A 135 9.48 10.42 -10.67
C HIS A 135 9.82 10.35 -12.16
N GLU A 136 8.79 10.19 -12.97
CA GLU A 136 8.87 10.22 -14.43
C GLU A 136 7.83 11.20 -14.98
N PRO A 137 8.14 11.95 -16.06
CA PRO A 137 7.16 12.77 -16.78
C PRO A 137 5.99 11.93 -17.29
N VAL A 138 4.85 12.57 -17.56
CA VAL A 138 3.73 11.90 -18.22
C VAL A 138 4.14 11.53 -19.62
N ALA A 139 4.04 10.25 -19.96
CA ALA A 139 4.36 9.72 -21.28
C ALA A 139 3.15 9.00 -21.89
N PRO A 140 3.04 8.95 -23.23
CA PRO A 140 2.05 8.13 -23.90
C PRO A 140 2.20 6.66 -23.51
N LEU A 141 1.08 5.96 -23.34
CA LEU A 141 1.10 4.51 -23.13
C LEU A 141 1.32 3.77 -24.43
N THR A 142 1.96 2.60 -24.33
CA THR A 142 1.93 1.61 -25.41
C THR A 142 0.51 1.05 -25.57
N GLU A 143 0.15 0.61 -26.78
CA GLU A 143 -1.19 0.04 -27.06
C GLU A 143 -1.56 -1.09 -26.11
N ALA A 144 -0.59 -1.90 -25.68
CA ALA A 144 -0.79 -2.99 -24.73
C ALA A 144 -1.35 -2.52 -23.37
N LEU A 145 -1.04 -1.30 -22.96
CA LEU A 145 -1.50 -0.71 -21.69
C LEU A 145 -2.87 0.00 -21.82
N PHE A 146 -3.39 0.12 -23.06
CA PHE A 146 -4.68 0.74 -23.35
C PHE A 146 -5.81 -0.31 -23.30
N SER A 147 -6.13 -0.79 -22.09
CA SER A 147 -7.13 -1.84 -21.91
C SER A 147 -7.95 -1.61 -20.63
N PRO A 148 -9.29 -1.71 -20.69
CA PRO A 148 -10.12 -1.72 -19.50
C PRO A 148 -9.77 -2.87 -18.52
N TRP A 149 -9.27 -3.99 -19.06
CA TRP A 149 -8.86 -5.14 -18.24
C TRP A 149 -7.60 -4.85 -17.43
N LEU A 150 -6.67 -4.06 -17.98
CA LEU A 150 -5.54 -3.54 -17.21
C LEU A 150 -6.03 -2.71 -16.02
N VAL A 151 -6.98 -1.80 -16.25
CA VAL A 151 -7.57 -0.96 -15.19
C VAL A 151 -8.14 -1.82 -14.07
N ILE A 152 -8.97 -2.80 -14.41
CA ILE A 152 -9.61 -3.71 -13.45
C ILE A 152 -8.55 -4.54 -12.71
N HIS A 153 -7.56 -5.07 -13.43
CA HIS A 153 -6.45 -5.84 -12.86
C HIS A 153 -5.66 -5.01 -11.84
N VAL A 154 -5.22 -3.82 -12.22
CA VAL A 154 -4.38 -2.97 -11.38
C VAL A 154 -5.14 -2.46 -10.16
N VAL A 155 -6.40 -2.01 -10.30
CA VAL A 155 -7.24 -1.62 -9.15
C VAL A 155 -7.35 -2.76 -8.15
N SER A 156 -7.67 -3.96 -8.63
CA SER A 156 -7.81 -5.14 -7.78
C SER A 156 -6.49 -5.48 -7.08
N ALA A 157 -5.36 -5.45 -7.81
CA ALA A 157 -4.04 -5.71 -7.25
C ALA A 157 -3.66 -4.68 -6.17
N ILE A 158 -3.91 -3.39 -6.40
CA ILE A 158 -3.63 -2.32 -5.44
C ILE A 158 -4.50 -2.46 -4.17
N LEU A 159 -5.80 -2.73 -4.32
CA LEU A 159 -6.71 -2.93 -3.19
C LEU A 159 -6.28 -4.13 -2.34
N ALA A 160 -5.93 -5.25 -2.97
CA ALA A 160 -5.42 -6.42 -2.28
C ALA A 160 -4.10 -6.14 -1.57
N THR A 161 -3.16 -5.47 -2.25
CA THR A 161 -1.85 -5.08 -1.69
C THR A 161 -2.01 -4.16 -0.46
N GLY A 162 -2.93 -3.20 -0.52
CA GLY A 162 -3.25 -2.33 0.62
C GLY A 162 -3.78 -3.13 1.82
N ALA A 163 -4.73 -4.05 1.59
CA ALA A 163 -5.27 -4.92 2.63
C ALA A 163 -4.17 -5.83 3.23
N PHE A 164 -3.33 -6.45 2.40
CA PHE A 164 -2.23 -7.30 2.84
C PHE A 164 -1.15 -6.52 3.60
N THR A 165 -0.87 -5.30 3.20
CA THR A 165 0.09 -4.43 3.91
C THR A 165 -0.41 -4.09 5.32
N LEU A 166 -1.67 -3.66 5.46
CA LEU A 166 -2.28 -3.40 6.78
C LEU A 166 -2.34 -4.68 7.63
N ALA A 167 -2.66 -5.82 7.02
CA ALA A 167 -2.66 -7.12 7.68
C ALA A 167 -1.26 -7.54 8.16
N GLY A 168 -0.24 -7.29 7.33
CA GLY A 168 1.16 -7.56 7.65
C GLY A 168 1.67 -6.73 8.82
N ILE A 169 1.29 -5.45 8.89
CA ILE A 169 1.58 -4.59 10.07
C ILE A 169 1.00 -5.22 11.34
N CYS A 170 -0.25 -5.71 11.30
CA CYS A 170 -0.85 -6.42 12.42
C CYS A 170 -0.05 -7.67 12.80
N SER A 171 0.38 -8.47 11.81
CA SER A 171 1.17 -9.68 12.03
C SER A 171 2.55 -9.39 12.61
N ALA A 172 3.23 -8.35 12.12
CA ALA A 172 4.52 -7.92 12.66
C ALA A 172 4.39 -7.47 14.13
N LEU A 173 3.41 -6.63 14.42
CA LEU A 173 3.15 -6.17 15.79
C LEU A 173 2.67 -7.30 16.72
N TYR A 174 1.94 -8.29 16.16
CA TYR A 174 1.66 -9.52 16.90
C TYR A 174 2.95 -10.15 17.42
N LEU A 175 3.93 -10.41 16.52
CA LEU A 175 5.19 -11.05 16.91
C LEU A 175 6.02 -10.22 17.90
N VAL A 176 6.02 -8.90 17.73
CA VAL A 176 6.71 -7.99 18.67
C VAL A 176 6.05 -8.02 20.03
N LYS A 177 4.72 -7.95 20.07
CA LYS A 177 3.97 -7.90 21.33
C LYS A 177 3.92 -9.24 22.05
N ASP A 178 3.86 -10.35 21.32
CA ASP A 178 3.88 -11.72 21.86
C ASP A 178 5.21 -12.02 22.60
N ARG A 179 6.32 -11.44 22.14
CA ARG A 179 7.64 -11.57 22.77
C ARG A 179 7.90 -10.54 23.86
N ALA A 180 7.17 -9.44 23.87
CA ALA A 180 7.41 -8.36 24.82
C ALA A 180 6.83 -8.71 26.20
N ARG A 181 7.54 -8.30 27.28
CA ARG A 181 6.96 -8.36 28.61
C ARG A 181 5.76 -7.41 28.70
N PRO A 182 4.71 -7.78 29.46
CA PRO A 182 3.57 -6.90 29.70
C PRO A 182 4.03 -5.54 30.21
N ARG A 183 3.53 -4.47 29.59
CA ARG A 183 3.82 -3.08 29.97
C ARG A 183 2.51 -2.35 30.18
N GLN A 184 2.48 -1.48 31.19
CA GLN A 184 1.31 -0.63 31.47
C GLN A 184 1.37 0.69 30.71
N THR A 185 2.55 1.10 30.24
CA THR A 185 2.78 2.38 29.56
C THR A 185 3.57 2.20 28.27
N GLY A 186 3.58 3.22 27.44
CA GLY A 186 4.31 3.25 26.17
C GLY A 186 3.48 2.76 24.99
N TYR A 187 4.09 2.78 23.81
CA TYR A 187 3.41 2.44 22.54
C TYR A 187 2.81 1.03 22.56
N LEU A 188 3.63 0.03 22.90
CA LEU A 188 3.19 -1.38 22.89
C LEU A 188 2.06 -1.66 23.90
N ALA A 189 1.97 -0.90 24.99
CA ALA A 189 0.85 -1.03 25.92
C ALA A 189 -0.49 -0.65 25.26
N ARG A 190 -0.47 0.39 24.43
CA ARG A 190 -1.65 0.91 23.69
C ARG A 190 -1.99 0.17 22.42
N VAL A 191 -1.07 -0.63 21.87
CA VAL A 191 -1.34 -1.56 20.78
C VAL A 191 -2.28 -2.67 21.31
N PRO A 192 -3.31 -3.09 20.55
CA PRO A 192 -4.25 -4.13 21.00
C PRO A 192 -3.56 -5.43 21.43
N PRO A 193 -4.21 -6.24 22.27
CA PRO A 193 -3.70 -7.56 22.64
C PRO A 193 -3.40 -8.44 21.42
N PRO A 194 -2.44 -9.38 21.52
CA PRO A 194 -2.06 -10.26 20.38
C PRO A 194 -3.25 -10.95 19.72
N ALA A 195 -4.21 -11.42 20.49
CA ALA A 195 -5.41 -12.06 19.96
C ALA A 195 -6.28 -11.14 19.08
N VAL A 196 -6.30 -9.84 19.35
CA VAL A 196 -7.00 -8.85 18.51
C VAL A 196 -6.21 -8.59 17.24
N LEU A 197 -4.89 -8.42 17.33
CA LEU A 197 -4.00 -8.24 16.18
C LEU A 197 -4.11 -9.41 15.20
N ASP A 198 -4.07 -10.66 15.72
CA ASP A 198 -4.25 -11.88 14.93
C ASP A 198 -5.62 -11.92 14.23
N ARG A 199 -6.69 -11.52 14.91
CA ARG A 199 -8.03 -11.48 14.34
C ARG A 199 -8.16 -10.42 13.24
N VAL A 200 -7.63 -9.23 13.46
CA VAL A 200 -7.68 -8.15 12.47
C VAL A 200 -6.85 -8.52 11.24
N SER A 201 -5.64 -9.05 11.45
CA SER A 201 -4.79 -9.57 10.38
C SER A 201 -5.54 -10.60 9.53
N TYR A 202 -6.16 -11.60 10.16
CA TYR A 202 -6.92 -12.62 9.46
C TYR A 202 -8.09 -12.04 8.63
N ARG A 203 -8.85 -11.09 9.19
CA ARG A 203 -9.95 -10.45 8.46
C ARG A 203 -9.49 -9.70 7.23
N LEU A 204 -8.37 -8.98 7.33
CA LEU A 204 -7.80 -8.23 6.20
C LEU A 204 -7.24 -9.18 5.13
N HIS A 205 -6.58 -10.27 5.52
CA HIS A 205 -6.13 -11.29 4.56
C HIS A 205 -7.31 -12.00 3.88
N SER A 206 -8.36 -12.35 4.63
CA SER A 206 -9.57 -12.98 4.09
C SER A 206 -10.33 -12.05 3.13
N PHE A 207 -10.24 -10.75 3.31
CA PHE A 207 -10.78 -9.75 2.38
C PHE A 207 -9.88 -9.58 1.15
N GLY A 208 -8.58 -9.46 1.35
CA GLY A 208 -7.63 -9.20 0.26
C GLY A 208 -7.43 -10.39 -0.68
N PHE A 209 -7.51 -11.63 -0.17
CA PHE A 209 -7.20 -12.82 -0.96
C PHE A 209 -8.16 -13.07 -2.15
N PRO A 210 -9.49 -12.99 -2.02
CA PRO A 210 -10.39 -13.07 -3.16
C PRO A 210 -10.11 -12.00 -4.22
N ILE A 211 -9.79 -10.77 -3.78
CA ILE A 211 -9.46 -9.67 -4.69
C ILE A 211 -8.13 -9.93 -5.40
N TRP A 212 -7.12 -10.44 -4.70
CA TRP A 212 -5.84 -10.86 -5.31
C TRP A 212 -6.03 -12.01 -6.29
N THR A 213 -6.88 -12.99 -5.95
CA THR A 213 -7.25 -14.10 -6.83
C THR A 213 -7.89 -13.57 -8.12
N PHE A 214 -8.83 -12.64 -8.00
CA PHE A 214 -9.48 -11.99 -9.13
C PHE A 214 -8.47 -11.23 -9.99
N ALA A 215 -7.55 -10.50 -9.37
CA ALA A 215 -6.49 -9.78 -10.09
C ALA A 215 -5.58 -10.74 -10.85
N VAL A 216 -4.97 -11.72 -10.17
CA VAL A 216 -3.87 -12.53 -10.72
C VAL A 216 -4.37 -13.68 -11.60
N LEU A 217 -5.47 -14.34 -11.24
CA LEU A 217 -5.92 -15.56 -11.94
C LEU A 217 -7.05 -15.29 -12.95
N ILE A 218 -7.67 -14.11 -12.93
CA ILE A 218 -8.78 -13.78 -13.84
C ILE A 218 -8.42 -12.60 -14.72
N THR A 219 -8.31 -11.40 -14.13
CA THR A 219 -8.17 -10.16 -14.92
C THR A 219 -6.77 -9.97 -15.51
N GLY A 220 -5.74 -10.45 -14.82
CA GLY A 220 -4.36 -10.45 -15.32
C GLY A 220 -4.20 -11.27 -16.61
N PRO A 221 -4.58 -12.56 -16.64
CA PRO A 221 -4.55 -13.36 -17.85
C PRO A 221 -5.40 -12.81 -19.00
N ILE A 222 -6.59 -12.28 -18.72
CA ILE A 222 -7.43 -11.66 -19.78
C ILE A 222 -6.73 -10.46 -20.39
N TRP A 223 -6.12 -9.59 -19.56
CA TRP A 223 -5.33 -8.48 -20.06
C TRP A 223 -4.08 -8.96 -20.83
N ALA A 224 -3.34 -9.93 -20.30
CA ALA A 224 -2.16 -10.50 -20.93
C ALA A 224 -2.46 -11.04 -22.33
N HIS A 225 -3.61 -11.70 -22.51
CA HIS A 225 -4.07 -12.18 -23.81
C HIS A 225 -4.32 -11.03 -24.80
N GLN A 226 -4.86 -9.91 -24.35
CA GLN A 226 -5.06 -8.73 -25.21
C GLN A 226 -3.73 -8.06 -25.56
N ALA A 227 -2.80 -7.98 -24.59
CA ALA A 227 -1.53 -7.29 -24.76
C ALA A 227 -0.50 -8.10 -25.57
N TRP A 228 -0.47 -9.42 -25.39
CA TRP A 228 0.59 -10.32 -25.90
C TRP A 228 0.06 -11.58 -26.59
N SER A 229 -1.25 -11.69 -26.85
CA SER A 229 -1.91 -12.85 -27.46
C SER A 229 -1.71 -14.16 -26.69
N SER A 230 -1.38 -14.11 -25.41
CA SER A 230 -1.19 -15.24 -24.53
C SER A 230 -1.73 -14.95 -23.13
N TYR A 231 -2.48 -15.90 -22.56
CA TYR A 231 -3.02 -15.75 -21.20
C TYR A 231 -1.95 -15.85 -20.10
N TRP A 232 -0.82 -16.53 -20.40
CA TRP A 232 0.25 -16.78 -19.44
C TRP A 232 1.56 -17.06 -20.18
N ASN A 233 2.63 -16.35 -19.83
CA ASN A 233 3.93 -16.43 -20.51
C ASN A 233 5.07 -16.88 -19.58
N TRP A 234 4.79 -17.27 -18.35
CA TRP A 234 5.81 -17.57 -17.34
C TRP A 234 6.76 -16.39 -17.07
N ASP A 235 6.27 -15.18 -17.32
CA ASP A 235 7.00 -13.97 -16.99
C ASP A 235 7.36 -13.98 -15.48
N PRO A 236 8.56 -13.51 -15.08
CA PRO A 236 8.96 -13.45 -13.67
C PRO A 236 7.91 -12.79 -12.76
N LYS A 237 7.21 -11.77 -13.24
CA LYS A 237 6.18 -11.08 -12.47
C LYS A 237 4.90 -11.94 -12.31
N GLU A 238 4.51 -12.67 -13.35
CA GLU A 238 3.40 -13.63 -13.29
C GLU A 238 3.71 -14.75 -12.28
N VAL A 239 4.92 -15.32 -12.37
CA VAL A 239 5.38 -16.38 -11.48
C VAL A 239 5.37 -15.92 -10.02
N TRP A 240 5.92 -14.74 -9.71
CA TRP A 240 5.95 -14.24 -8.34
C TRP A 240 4.57 -13.81 -7.83
N ALA A 241 3.69 -13.32 -8.70
CA ALA A 241 2.28 -13.07 -8.35
C ALA A 241 1.56 -14.38 -7.98
N PHE A 242 1.84 -15.47 -8.72
CA PHE A 242 1.30 -16.80 -8.43
C PHE A 242 1.91 -17.40 -7.16
N ILE A 243 3.22 -17.29 -6.94
CA ILE A 243 3.87 -17.68 -5.67
C ILE A 243 3.20 -16.96 -4.49
N THR A 244 2.98 -15.66 -4.61
CA THR A 244 2.28 -14.87 -3.59
C THR A 244 0.87 -15.42 -3.33
N TRP A 245 0.13 -15.75 -4.39
CA TRP A 245 -1.19 -16.37 -4.28
C TRP A 245 -1.13 -17.70 -3.53
N VAL A 246 -0.19 -18.59 -3.89
CA VAL A 246 0.00 -19.91 -3.24
C VAL A 246 0.29 -19.75 -1.75
N VAL A 247 1.18 -18.82 -1.36
CA VAL A 247 1.54 -18.63 0.06
C VAL A 247 0.36 -18.06 0.86
N TYR A 248 -0.42 -17.12 0.30
CA TYR A 248 -1.64 -16.65 0.96
C TYR A 248 -2.73 -17.70 1.01
N ALA A 249 -2.89 -18.53 -0.04
CA ALA A 249 -3.80 -19.69 -0.02
C ALA A 249 -3.43 -20.67 1.08
N ALA A 250 -2.13 -21.01 1.20
CA ALA A 250 -1.62 -21.88 2.26
C ALA A 250 -1.85 -21.27 3.66
N TYR A 251 -1.63 -19.96 3.82
CA TYR A 251 -1.96 -19.24 5.06
C TYR A 251 -3.43 -19.41 5.43
N LEU A 252 -4.35 -19.10 4.53
CA LEU A 252 -5.79 -19.18 4.78
C LEU A 252 -6.25 -20.61 5.00
N HIS A 253 -5.69 -21.58 4.24
CA HIS A 253 -5.97 -23.00 4.41
C HIS A 253 -5.53 -23.48 5.80
N ALA A 254 -4.30 -23.16 6.22
CA ALA A 254 -3.81 -23.52 7.55
C ALA A 254 -4.63 -22.90 8.68
N ARG A 255 -5.14 -21.68 8.47
CA ARG A 255 -6.04 -20.99 9.41
C ARG A 255 -7.39 -21.68 9.54
N SER A 256 -7.97 -22.16 8.43
CA SER A 256 -9.34 -22.73 8.39
C SER A 256 -9.36 -24.19 8.76
N THR A 257 -8.39 -24.99 8.35
CA THR A 257 -8.37 -26.46 8.51
C THR A 257 -7.53 -26.92 9.70
N ALA A 258 -6.29 -26.43 9.82
CA ALA A 258 -5.38 -26.81 10.89
C ALA A 258 -5.48 -25.93 12.15
N GLY A 259 -6.37 -24.94 12.14
CA GLY A 259 -6.58 -24.04 13.27
C GLY A 259 -5.38 -23.17 13.64
N TRP A 260 -4.44 -22.94 12.70
CA TRP A 260 -3.27 -22.13 12.94
C TRP A 260 -3.64 -20.72 13.36
N LYS A 261 -3.13 -20.30 14.50
CA LYS A 261 -3.31 -18.96 15.06
C LYS A 261 -2.00 -18.47 15.64
N GLY A 262 -1.92 -17.18 15.88
CA GLY A 262 -0.79 -16.60 16.59
C GLY A 262 0.50 -16.63 15.79
N ARG A 263 1.60 -17.07 16.44
CA ARG A 263 2.96 -16.91 15.90
C ARG A 263 3.17 -17.56 14.53
N ASN A 264 2.75 -18.80 14.34
CA ASN A 264 2.97 -19.50 13.07
C ASN A 264 2.19 -18.84 11.93
N ALA A 265 0.93 -18.47 12.18
CA ALA A 265 0.13 -17.73 11.22
C ALA A 265 0.74 -16.36 10.87
N ALA A 266 1.23 -15.63 11.88
CA ALA A 266 1.88 -14.34 11.66
C ALA A 266 3.15 -14.46 10.83
N ILE A 267 3.97 -15.49 11.03
CA ILE A 267 5.18 -15.73 10.24
C ILE A 267 4.83 -16.01 8.78
N VAL A 268 3.88 -16.92 8.52
CA VAL A 268 3.47 -17.23 7.14
C VAL A 268 2.87 -16.00 6.44
N ALA A 269 2.06 -15.21 7.15
CA ALA A 269 1.53 -13.95 6.62
C ALA A 269 2.62 -12.96 6.23
N LEU A 270 3.71 -12.87 7.02
CA LEU A 270 4.85 -12.00 6.70
C LEU A 270 5.70 -12.56 5.55
N VAL A 271 5.84 -13.88 5.43
CA VAL A 271 6.47 -14.50 4.26
C VAL A 271 5.65 -14.18 2.99
N ALA A 272 4.32 -14.31 3.04
CA ALA A 272 3.46 -13.94 1.94
C ALA A 272 3.57 -12.45 1.57
N LEU A 273 3.65 -11.57 2.56
CA LEU A 273 3.88 -10.15 2.33
C LEU A 273 5.25 -9.88 1.68
N ALA A 274 6.27 -10.61 2.09
CA ALA A 274 7.60 -10.49 1.48
C ALA A 274 7.60 -10.94 0.01
N THR A 275 6.88 -12.02 -0.36
CA THR A 275 6.74 -12.43 -1.77
C THR A 275 5.97 -11.39 -2.60
N LEU A 276 4.95 -10.76 -2.02
CA LEU A 276 4.21 -9.68 -2.66
C LEU A 276 5.10 -8.48 -2.96
N TRP A 277 5.87 -8.00 -1.98
CA TRP A 277 6.75 -6.86 -2.15
C TRP A 277 7.95 -7.18 -3.05
N PHE A 278 8.43 -8.44 -3.04
CA PHE A 278 9.43 -8.89 -4.00
C PHE A 278 8.88 -8.89 -5.43
N ASN A 279 7.64 -9.34 -5.64
CA ASN A 279 6.98 -9.24 -6.94
C ASN A 279 6.91 -7.78 -7.43
N PHE A 280 6.60 -6.86 -6.53
CA PHE A 280 6.45 -5.44 -6.89
C PHE A 280 7.81 -4.75 -7.07
N ILE A 281 8.70 -4.81 -6.08
CA ILE A 281 9.99 -4.12 -6.10
C ILE A 281 11.05 -4.99 -6.81
N GLY A 282 11.21 -6.23 -6.35
CA GLY A 282 12.31 -7.10 -6.80
C GLY A 282 12.29 -7.32 -8.31
N ILE A 283 11.14 -7.70 -8.86
CA ILE A 283 11.04 -7.97 -10.31
C ILE A 283 11.25 -6.71 -11.14
N ASN A 284 10.75 -5.56 -10.70
CA ASN A 284 10.93 -4.32 -11.47
C ASN A 284 12.38 -3.83 -11.52
N PHE A 285 13.19 -4.08 -10.46
CA PHE A 285 14.57 -3.58 -10.40
C PHE A 285 15.62 -4.64 -10.75
N PHE A 286 15.36 -5.93 -10.51
CA PHE A 286 16.35 -7.00 -10.68
C PHE A 286 16.10 -7.91 -11.88
N SER A 287 14.90 -7.85 -12.53
CA SER A 287 14.63 -8.65 -13.71
C SER A 287 14.78 -7.83 -14.98
N SER A 288 15.73 -8.21 -15.82
CA SER A 288 15.89 -7.64 -17.18
C SER A 288 15.03 -8.35 -18.23
N THR A 289 14.41 -9.49 -17.88
CA THR A 289 13.65 -10.34 -18.82
C THR A 289 12.14 -10.19 -18.69
N SER A 290 11.64 -9.53 -17.65
CA SER A 290 10.20 -9.36 -17.45
C SER A 290 9.59 -8.40 -18.47
N GLN A 291 8.52 -8.81 -19.12
CA GLN A 291 7.70 -7.97 -20.00
C GLN A 291 6.98 -6.85 -19.20
N HIS A 292 6.87 -7.01 -17.88
CA HIS A 292 6.29 -6.06 -16.95
C HIS A 292 7.35 -5.18 -16.25
N SER A 293 8.57 -5.12 -16.73
CA SER A 293 9.66 -4.34 -16.15
C SER A 293 9.54 -2.87 -16.55
N TYR A 294 8.85 -2.07 -15.73
CA TYR A 294 8.63 -0.64 -16.00
C TYR A 294 9.80 0.25 -15.59
N ALA A 295 10.74 -0.25 -14.80
CA ALA A 295 11.93 0.51 -14.35
C ALA A 295 13.05 0.56 -15.42
N SER A 296 13.00 -0.28 -16.46
CA SER A 296 14.06 -0.38 -17.49
C SER A 296 13.79 0.44 -18.75
N GLY A 297 12.72 1.20 -18.82
CA GLY A 297 12.35 2.00 -20.01
C GLY A 297 13.37 3.08 -20.36
N ALA A 298 13.97 3.74 -19.39
CA ALA A 298 14.95 4.79 -19.60
C ALA A 298 16.32 4.26 -20.10
N ALA A 299 16.76 3.09 -19.64
CA ALA A 299 18.06 2.52 -19.99
C ALA A 299 18.13 1.92 -21.42
N ARG A 300 17.01 1.58 -22.03
CA ARG A 300 16.99 0.97 -23.38
C ARG A 300 17.08 1.97 -24.53
N ILE A 301 16.82 3.24 -24.28
CA ILE A 301 16.90 4.27 -25.33
C ILE A 301 18.35 4.68 -25.57
N GLU A 302 19.21 4.65 -24.57
CA GLU A 302 20.63 5.04 -24.69
C GLU A 302 21.53 3.99 -25.38
N THR A 303 21.13 2.72 -25.47
CA THR A 303 21.95 1.66 -26.08
C THR A 303 21.63 1.38 -27.55
N ARG A 304 20.75 2.14 -28.18
CA ARG A 304 20.38 2.04 -29.62
C ARG A 304 20.68 3.30 -30.41
N GLY A 305 21.51 4.21 -29.93
CA GLY A 305 22.06 5.34 -30.61
C GLY A 305 23.43 5.04 -31.22
#